data_2d76d67ea6f022aa1a2fdd5b82ee7d8b
#
_entry.id   2d76d67ea6f022aa1a2fdd5b82ee7d8b
#
_cell.length_a   1.000
_cell.length_b   1.000
_cell.length_c   1.000
_cell.angle_alpha   90.00
_cell.angle_beta   90.00
_cell.angle_gamma   90.00
#
_symmetry.space_group_name_H-M   'P 1'
#
loop_
_entity.id
_entity.type
_entity.pdbx_description
1 polymer ?
#
loop_
_entity_poly.entity_id
_entity_poly.type
_entity_poly.pdbx_seq_one_letter_code
_entity_poly.pdbx_strand_id
1 'polypeptide(L)'
;MAVNKKMALELVKMRLNRLPGDTSLDPMLEARIDAAAAELEHSGIILTDSMEDVMLTVDMAVWQYQCRDQQTGMPDWLRARRRERWLRQT
;
A
#
# COMPACT_ATOMS: atom_id res chain seq x y z
N MET A 1 1.17 -5.21 12.43
CA MET A 1 1.40 -5.20 10.97
C MET A 1 2.85 -5.57 10.69
N ALA A 2 3.09 -6.57 9.83
CA ALA A 2 4.44 -7.06 9.56
C ALA A 2 5.23 -6.15 8.60
N VAL A 3 4.54 -5.37 7.77
CA VAL A 3 5.17 -4.45 6.83
C VAL A 3 5.83 -3.30 7.58
N ASN A 4 7.02 -2.89 7.12
CA ASN A 4 7.72 -1.74 7.71
C ASN A 4 6.95 -0.46 7.39
N LYS A 5 6.17 -0.01 8.37
CA LYS A 5 5.26 1.14 8.20
C LYS A 5 6.01 2.44 7.96
N LYS A 6 7.15 2.63 8.63
CA LYS A 6 7.95 3.84 8.43
C LYS A 6 8.45 3.95 7.00
N MET A 7 8.98 2.86 6.46
CA MET A 7 9.43 2.85 5.08
C MET A 7 8.27 3.03 4.11
N ALA A 8 7.13 2.39 4.39
CA ALA A 8 5.95 2.55 3.56
C ALA A 8 5.50 4.00 3.52
N LEU A 9 5.49 4.68 4.66
CA LEU A 9 5.11 6.10 4.72
C LEU A 9 6.04 6.96 3.87
N GLU A 10 7.35 6.76 3.98
CA GLU A 10 8.31 7.50 3.18
C GLU A 10 8.09 7.31 1.69
N LEU A 11 7.84 6.07 1.27
CA LEU A 11 7.60 5.76 -0.14
C LEU A 11 6.28 6.34 -0.64
N VAL A 12 5.23 6.30 0.17
CA VAL A 12 3.96 6.93 -0.19
C VAL A 12 4.15 8.42 -0.39
N LYS A 13 4.88 9.09 0.50
CA LYS A 13 5.13 10.52 0.38
C LYS A 13 5.91 10.83 -0.89
N MET A 14 6.91 10.03 -1.24
CA MET A 14 7.65 10.19 -2.49
C MET A 14 6.73 10.04 -3.70
N ARG A 15 5.87 9.03 -3.68
CA ARG A 15 4.93 8.77 -4.79
C ARG A 15 3.92 9.91 -4.96
N LEU A 16 3.59 10.60 -3.88
CA LEU A 16 2.65 11.72 -3.90
C LEU A 16 3.35 13.07 -4.03
N ASN A 17 4.65 13.08 -4.29
CA ASN A 17 5.47 14.29 -4.42
C ASN A 17 5.44 15.16 -3.17
N ARG A 18 5.37 14.54 -2.00
CA ARG A 18 5.44 15.25 -0.72
C ARG A 18 6.87 15.32 -0.25
N LEU A 19 7.23 16.45 0.36
CA LEU A 19 8.56 16.60 0.97
C LEU A 19 8.67 15.72 2.19
N PRO A 20 9.84 15.10 2.45
CA PRO A 20 10.01 14.25 3.64
C PRO A 20 9.71 14.96 4.95
N GLY A 21 9.99 16.28 5.02
CA GLY A 21 9.71 17.06 6.21
C GLY A 21 8.28 17.52 6.36
N ASP A 22 7.43 17.30 5.37
CA ASP A 22 6.01 17.67 5.43
C ASP A 22 5.27 16.56 6.14
N THR A 23 4.87 16.79 7.39
CA THR A 23 4.18 15.81 8.21
C THR A 23 2.68 16.09 8.34
N SER A 24 2.17 17.07 7.58
CA SER A 24 0.78 17.51 7.74
C SER A 24 -0.24 16.40 7.43
N LEU A 25 0.07 15.49 6.51
CA LEU A 25 -0.81 14.40 6.13
C LEU A 25 -0.38 13.05 6.69
N ASP A 26 0.68 13.00 7.50
CA ASP A 26 1.20 11.72 7.99
C ASP A 26 0.15 10.86 8.70
N PRO A 27 -0.68 11.38 9.61
CA PRO A 27 -1.69 10.54 10.25
C PRO A 27 -2.67 9.93 9.25
N MET A 28 -3.08 10.70 8.24
CA MET A 28 -4.01 10.20 7.23
C MET A 28 -3.33 9.15 6.33
N LEU A 29 -2.09 9.41 5.94
CA LEU A 29 -1.35 8.46 5.09
C LEU A 29 -1.04 7.17 5.85
N GLU A 30 -0.71 7.26 7.14
CA GLU A 30 -0.50 6.07 7.96
C GLU A 30 -1.77 5.24 8.07
N ALA A 31 -2.91 5.89 8.26
CA ALA A 31 -4.20 5.20 8.30
C ALA A 31 -4.48 4.50 6.97
N ARG A 32 -4.13 5.13 5.86
CA ARG A 32 -4.33 4.54 4.55
C ARG A 32 -3.42 3.33 4.33
N ILE A 33 -2.18 3.41 4.82
CA ILE A 33 -1.25 2.28 4.76
C ILE A 33 -1.79 1.11 5.59
N ASP A 34 -2.28 1.39 6.79
CA ASP A 34 -2.86 0.35 7.64
C ASP A 34 -4.07 -0.32 6.95
N ALA A 35 -4.93 0.49 6.33
CA ALA A 35 -6.09 -0.03 5.62
C ALA A 35 -5.69 -0.87 4.42
N ALA A 36 -4.67 -0.44 3.67
CA ALA A 36 -4.18 -1.19 2.52
C ALA A 36 -3.60 -2.54 2.95
N ALA A 37 -2.80 -2.54 4.02
CA ALA A 37 -2.23 -3.77 4.55
C ALA A 37 -3.33 -4.71 5.03
N ALA A 38 -4.32 -4.19 5.73
CA ALA A 38 -5.44 -5.01 6.21
C ALA A 38 -6.21 -5.63 5.05
N GLU A 39 -6.43 -4.87 3.98
CA GLU A 39 -7.15 -5.38 2.82
C GLU A 39 -6.37 -6.51 2.13
N LEU A 40 -5.04 -6.35 2.02
CA LEU A 40 -4.21 -7.42 1.45
C LEU A 40 -4.25 -8.67 2.32
N GLU A 41 -4.20 -8.51 3.64
CA GLU A 41 -4.28 -9.64 4.56
C GLU A 41 -5.65 -10.33 4.47
N HIS A 42 -6.72 -9.55 4.31
CA HIS A 42 -8.07 -10.11 4.11
C HIS A 42 -8.17 -10.92 2.82
N SER A 43 -7.39 -10.58 1.81
CA SER A 43 -7.39 -11.35 0.56
C SER A 43 -6.54 -12.63 0.66
N GLY A 44 -5.96 -12.89 1.82
CA GLY A 44 -5.21 -14.13 2.07
C GLY A 44 -3.71 -13.99 1.96
N ILE A 45 -3.18 -12.77 1.79
CA ILE A 45 -1.74 -12.56 1.68
C ILE A 45 -1.14 -12.42 3.08
N ILE A 46 -0.08 -13.18 3.34
CA ILE A 46 0.67 -13.08 4.59
C ILE A 46 1.80 -12.08 4.35
N LEU A 47 1.59 -10.84 4.78
CA LEU A 47 2.56 -9.77 4.57
C LEU A 47 3.78 -9.95 5.47
N THR A 48 4.94 -9.64 4.91
CA THR A 48 6.21 -9.66 5.61
C THR A 48 6.86 -8.28 5.53
N ASP A 49 8.05 -8.13 6.11
CA ASP A 49 8.80 -6.88 6.02
C ASP A 49 9.69 -6.80 4.78
N SER A 50 9.49 -7.70 3.82
CA SER A 50 10.26 -7.68 2.57
C SER A 50 9.94 -6.42 1.77
N MET A 51 10.91 -5.97 0.97
CA MET A 51 10.70 -4.80 0.12
C MET A 51 9.53 -5.01 -0.84
N GLU A 52 9.38 -6.23 -1.33
CA GLU A 52 8.26 -6.55 -2.24
C GLU A 52 6.91 -6.31 -1.57
N ASP A 53 6.75 -6.75 -0.32
CA ASP A 53 5.50 -6.56 0.40
C ASP A 53 5.28 -5.10 0.77
N VAL A 54 6.36 -4.38 1.12
CA VAL A 54 6.28 -2.95 1.36
C VAL A 54 5.80 -2.23 0.09
N MET A 55 6.38 -2.56 -1.06
CA MET A 55 6.00 -1.93 -2.33
C MET A 55 4.57 -2.26 -2.73
N LEU A 56 4.13 -3.49 -2.51
CA LEU A 56 2.73 -3.86 -2.80
C LEU A 56 1.76 -3.07 -1.93
N THR A 57 2.07 -2.92 -0.65
CA THR A 57 1.26 -2.14 0.28
C THR A 57 1.23 -0.66 -0.14
N VAL A 58 2.39 -0.12 -0.52
CA VAL A 58 2.49 1.27 -0.99
C VAL A 58 1.66 1.48 -2.25
N ASP A 59 1.77 0.58 -3.22
CA ASP A 59 0.99 0.68 -4.46
C ASP A 59 -0.51 0.67 -4.17
N MET A 60 -0.96 -0.21 -3.27
CA MET A 60 -2.36 -0.27 -2.89
C MET A 60 -2.80 1.02 -2.18
N ALA A 61 -1.98 1.51 -1.25
CA ALA A 61 -2.30 2.72 -0.49
C ALA A 61 -2.38 3.94 -1.40
N VAL A 62 -1.43 4.09 -2.33
CA VAL A 62 -1.42 5.20 -3.27
C VAL A 62 -2.64 5.14 -4.19
N TRP A 63 -2.95 3.95 -4.72
CA TRP A 63 -4.14 3.79 -5.55
C TRP A 63 -5.39 4.19 -4.79
N GLN A 64 -5.58 3.71 -3.57
CA GLN A 64 -6.76 4.03 -2.77
C GLN A 64 -6.84 5.52 -2.47
N TYR A 65 -5.69 6.16 -2.18
CA TYR A 65 -5.66 7.58 -1.90
C TYR A 65 -6.05 8.41 -3.13
N GLN A 66 -5.52 8.06 -4.30
CA GLN A 66 -5.74 8.84 -5.52
C GLN A 66 -7.12 8.58 -6.13
N CYS A 67 -7.70 7.40 -5.92
CA CYS A 67 -8.94 7.00 -6.57
C CYS A 67 -10.12 6.88 -5.62
N ARG A 68 -9.99 7.42 -4.40
CA ARG A 68 -11.02 7.26 -3.36
C ARG A 68 -12.39 7.80 -3.75
N ASP A 69 -12.41 8.83 -4.61
CA ASP A 69 -13.65 9.47 -5.04
C ASP A 69 -14.13 8.94 -6.40
N GLN A 70 -13.43 7.97 -6.95
CA GLN A 70 -13.77 7.38 -8.24
C GLN A 70 -14.24 5.95 -8.03
N GLN A 71 -15.30 5.59 -8.72
CA GLN A 71 -15.83 4.23 -8.67
C GLN A 71 -15.16 3.34 -9.72
N THR A 72 -13.87 3.54 -9.94
CA THR A 72 -13.10 2.69 -10.82
C THR A 72 -12.54 1.51 -10.03
N GLY A 73 -12.59 0.32 -10.64
CA GLY A 73 -12.00 -0.86 -10.02
C GLY A 73 -10.49 -0.76 -9.92
N MET A 74 -9.91 -1.71 -9.21
CA MET A 74 -8.47 -1.81 -9.09
C MET A 74 -7.83 -1.96 -10.47
N PRO A 75 -6.71 -1.23 -10.76
CA PRO A 75 -6.01 -1.38 -12.03
C PRO A 75 -5.55 -2.81 -12.24
N ASP A 76 -5.53 -3.25 -13.50
CA ASP A 76 -5.15 -4.62 -13.83
C ASP A 76 -3.76 -4.97 -13.35
N TRP A 77 -2.79 -4.02 -13.47
CA TRP A 77 -1.42 -4.29 -13.04
C TRP A 77 -1.32 -4.53 -11.53
N LEU A 78 -2.12 -3.81 -10.75
CA LEU A 78 -2.12 -3.97 -9.29
C LEU A 78 -2.80 -5.28 -8.91
N ARG A 79 -3.90 -5.60 -9.59
CA ARG A 79 -4.61 -6.86 -9.38
C ARG A 79 -3.71 -8.05 -9.71
N ALA A 80 -2.95 -7.96 -10.80
CA ALA A 80 -2.04 -9.01 -11.21
C ALA A 80 -0.92 -9.20 -10.18
N ARG A 81 -0.34 -8.11 -9.68
CA ARG A 81 0.72 -8.18 -8.67
C ARG A 81 0.21 -8.81 -7.38
N ARG A 82 -0.99 -8.45 -6.96
CA ARG A 82 -1.59 -9.03 -5.77
C ARG A 82 -1.80 -10.53 -5.94
N ARG A 83 -2.29 -10.95 -7.10
CA ARG A 83 -2.49 -12.37 -7.41
C ARG A 83 -1.16 -13.13 -7.40
N GLU A 84 -0.13 -12.58 -8.04
CA GLU A 84 1.18 -13.21 -8.08
C GLU A 84 1.74 -13.41 -6.67
N ARG A 85 1.62 -12.38 -5.83
CA ARG A 85 2.11 -12.48 -4.47
C ARG A 85 1.36 -13.57 -3.69
N TRP A 86 0.05 -13.64 -3.85
CA TRP A 86 -0.77 -14.65 -3.19
C TRP A 86 -0.37 -16.06 -3.66
N LEU A 87 -0.17 -16.23 -4.96
CA LEU A 87 0.18 -17.52 -5.53
C LEU A 87 1.55 -18.01 -5.05
N ARG A 88 2.49 -17.11 -4.82
CA ARG A 88 3.84 -17.50 -4.40
C ARG A 88 3.88 -18.04 -2.97
N GLN A 89 2.94 -17.67 -2.14
CA GLN A 89 2.91 -18.17 -0.76
C GLN A 89 2.14 -19.48 -0.62
N THR A 90 1.39 -19.85 -1.64
CA THR A 90 0.68 -21.13 -1.65
C THR A 90 1.49 -22.20 -2.35
#